data_c27f56b28c662d54dec9cf7560def022
#
_entry.id   c27f56b28c662d54dec9cf7560def022
#
_cell.length_a   1.000
_cell.length_b   1.000
_cell.length_c   1.000
_cell.angle_alpha   90.00
_cell.angle_beta   90.00
_cell.angle_gamma   90.00
#
_symmetry.space_group_name_H-M   'P 1'
#
loop_
_entity.id
_entity.type
_entity.pdbx_description
1 polymer ?
#
loop_
_entity_poly.entity_id
_entity_poly.type
_entity_poly.pdbx_seq_one_letter_code
_entity_poly.pdbx_strand_id
1 'polypeptide(L)'
;LARLIRQQTARSTQVVERELRGNADFHVTGNTDMPSCLIETGFLTNTDERNKLVTEEYQEQIAAGIVRGIDYYFHPKTMYLTFDDGPSEENTEKILDILKERGIHATFFLVGENVEQNPEIAKRIAAEGHTIGIHSNTHNYTEIYADADSFIQDFEEAHRIVYEVTGVDAKLFRFPGGSVNAYNAEVNEDIIEKMTELGYIYYDWNASLEDAAPETKPEELVSNGVSTTLGRQKVVMLAHDVVYNTGVCLEELLDSLPEYEMKALSEDVEPVHFER
;
A
#
# COMPACT_ATOMS: atom_id res chain seq x y z
N LEU A 1 -2.87 19.30 -5.73
CA LEU A 1 -3.57 20.19 -4.82
C LEU A 1 -5.09 20.05 -4.93
N ALA A 2 -5.71 20.30 -6.11
CA ALA A 2 -7.17 20.28 -6.28
C ALA A 2 -7.83 18.94 -5.89
N ARG A 3 -7.21 17.79 -6.25
CA ARG A 3 -7.71 16.45 -5.86
C ARG A 3 -7.76 16.30 -4.35
N LEU A 4 -6.68 16.64 -3.66
CA LEU A 4 -6.60 16.54 -2.19
C LEU A 4 -7.62 17.43 -1.49
N ILE A 5 -7.73 18.70 -1.91
CA ILE A 5 -8.71 19.62 -1.34
C ILE A 5 -10.14 19.10 -1.56
N ARG A 6 -10.48 18.68 -2.78
CA ARG A 6 -11.81 18.11 -3.09
C ARG A 6 -12.16 16.94 -2.17
N GLN A 7 -11.27 15.95 -2.09
CA GLN A 7 -11.50 14.74 -1.31
C GLN A 7 -11.59 15.03 0.20
N GLN A 8 -10.67 15.84 0.73
CA GLN A 8 -10.71 16.19 2.15
C GLN A 8 -11.93 17.04 2.51
N THR A 9 -12.38 17.91 1.60
CA THR A 9 -13.60 18.69 1.80
C THR A 9 -14.84 17.80 1.74
N ALA A 10 -14.92 16.90 0.76
CA ALA A 10 -16.03 15.95 0.68
C ALA A 10 -16.12 15.04 1.92
N ARG A 11 -14.99 14.53 2.41
CA ARG A 11 -14.93 13.75 3.66
C ARG A 11 -15.40 14.56 4.87
N SER A 12 -15.01 15.83 4.99
CA SER A 12 -15.39 16.70 6.11
C SER A 12 -16.88 17.02 6.12
N THR A 13 -17.46 17.23 4.95
CA THR A 13 -18.84 17.68 4.76
C THR A 13 -19.81 16.52 4.48
N GLN A 14 -19.29 15.30 4.31
CA GLN A 14 -20.05 14.07 3.96
C GLN A 14 -20.89 14.24 2.68
N VAL A 15 -20.35 14.97 1.69
CA VAL A 15 -20.99 15.16 0.39
C VAL A 15 -20.36 14.30 -0.68
N VAL A 16 -21.12 14.01 -1.73
CA VAL A 16 -20.63 13.27 -2.89
C VAL A 16 -19.62 14.13 -3.66
N GLU A 17 -18.47 13.57 -3.97
CA GLU A 17 -17.45 14.22 -4.77
C GLU A 17 -17.93 14.46 -6.21
N ARG A 18 -17.56 15.62 -6.76
CA ARG A 18 -17.81 15.96 -8.17
C ARG A 18 -16.50 15.92 -8.94
N GLU A 19 -16.58 15.77 -10.26
CA GLU A 19 -15.41 15.73 -11.14
C GLU A 19 -14.54 16.99 -11.03
N LEU A 20 -13.23 16.79 -11.12
CA LEU A 20 -12.28 17.86 -11.31
C LEU A 20 -12.34 18.34 -12.76
N ARG A 21 -12.35 19.66 -12.94
CA ARG A 21 -12.27 20.28 -14.26
C ARG A 21 -10.94 20.99 -14.40
N GLY A 22 -10.12 20.54 -15.36
CA GLY A 22 -8.95 21.29 -15.80
C GLY A 22 -9.41 22.47 -16.67
N ASN A 23 -9.18 23.70 -16.21
CA ASN A 23 -9.45 24.88 -17.01
C ASN A 23 -8.35 25.93 -16.78
N ALA A 24 -7.57 26.19 -17.83
CA ALA A 24 -6.50 27.18 -17.82
C ALA A 24 -7.01 28.63 -18.11
N ASP A 25 -8.29 28.78 -18.46
CA ASP A 25 -8.84 30.09 -18.88
C ASP A 25 -9.19 31.02 -17.71
N PHE A 26 -9.22 30.50 -16.49
CA PHE A 26 -9.40 31.34 -15.31
C PHE A 26 -8.13 32.15 -15.02
N HIS A 27 -8.26 33.46 -14.90
CA HIS A 27 -7.12 34.32 -14.63
C HIS A 27 -6.34 33.94 -13.38
N VAL A 28 -7.05 33.55 -12.31
CA VAL A 28 -6.43 33.17 -11.03
C VAL A 28 -5.72 31.83 -11.05
N THR A 29 -6.09 30.90 -11.94
CA THR A 29 -5.45 29.58 -12.05
C THR A 29 -4.51 29.47 -13.24
N GLY A 30 -4.69 30.32 -14.26
CA GLY A 30 -3.89 30.26 -15.50
C GLY A 30 -2.68 31.19 -15.51
N ASN A 31 -2.60 32.17 -14.58
CA ASN A 31 -1.55 33.21 -14.55
C ASN A 31 -0.77 33.24 -13.23
N THR A 32 -0.50 32.07 -12.66
CA THR A 32 0.31 31.91 -11.44
C THR A 32 1.33 30.81 -11.62
N ASP A 33 2.53 31.04 -11.12
CA ASP A 33 3.61 30.03 -11.07
C ASP A 33 3.48 29.09 -9.87
N MET A 34 2.49 29.29 -9.02
CA MET A 34 2.20 28.45 -7.85
C MET A 34 1.07 27.48 -8.16
N PRO A 35 1.04 26.31 -7.51
CA PRO A 35 -0.12 25.43 -7.54
C PRO A 35 -1.37 26.18 -7.09
N SER A 36 -2.38 26.22 -7.96
CA SER A 36 -3.61 26.98 -7.72
C SER A 36 -4.84 26.16 -8.08
N CYS A 37 -5.95 26.42 -7.41
CA CYS A 37 -7.25 25.84 -7.74
C CYS A 37 -8.38 26.77 -7.34
N LEU A 38 -9.51 26.67 -8.06
CA LEU A 38 -10.77 27.27 -7.70
C LEU A 38 -11.65 26.23 -7.02
N ILE A 39 -12.21 26.57 -5.87
CA ILE A 39 -13.06 25.65 -5.09
C ILE A 39 -14.50 26.20 -5.13
N GLU A 40 -15.39 25.42 -5.74
CA GLU A 40 -16.83 25.70 -5.72
C GLU A 40 -17.49 24.84 -4.64
N THR A 41 -17.96 25.46 -3.57
CA THR A 41 -18.44 24.79 -2.35
C THR A 41 -19.90 24.37 -2.41
N GLY A 42 -20.63 24.75 -3.45
CA GLY A 42 -22.04 24.37 -3.65
C GLY A 42 -22.80 25.35 -4.53
N PHE A 43 -24.03 24.99 -4.88
CA PHE A 43 -24.91 25.78 -5.73
C PHE A 43 -25.91 26.60 -4.90
N LEU A 44 -25.86 27.94 -4.99
CA LEU A 44 -26.81 28.83 -4.30
C LEU A 44 -28.26 28.68 -4.81
N THR A 45 -28.42 28.18 -6.04
CA THR A 45 -29.72 27.84 -6.62
C THR A 45 -30.37 26.59 -6.07
N ASN A 46 -29.57 25.70 -5.45
CA ASN A 46 -30.05 24.54 -4.72
C ASN A 46 -30.39 24.95 -3.28
N THR A 47 -31.64 24.82 -2.89
CA THR A 47 -32.14 25.27 -1.58
C THR A 47 -31.44 24.54 -0.42
N ASP A 48 -31.20 23.24 -0.55
CA ASP A 48 -30.60 22.42 0.53
C ASP A 48 -29.10 22.78 0.68
N GLU A 49 -28.36 22.89 -0.42
CA GLU A 49 -26.95 23.29 -0.40
C GLU A 49 -26.82 24.72 0.16
N ARG A 50 -27.66 25.66 -0.31
CA ARG A 50 -27.67 27.03 0.19
C ARG A 50 -27.94 27.11 1.69
N ASN A 51 -28.90 26.33 2.19
CA ASN A 51 -29.22 26.32 3.61
C ASN A 51 -28.08 25.77 4.48
N LYS A 52 -27.29 24.82 3.98
CA LYS A 52 -26.06 24.33 4.64
C LYS A 52 -24.96 25.40 4.59
N LEU A 53 -24.72 26.02 3.43
CA LEU A 53 -23.65 27.01 3.21
C LEU A 53 -23.75 28.23 4.13
N VAL A 54 -24.92 28.59 4.65
CA VAL A 54 -25.11 29.72 5.56
C VAL A 54 -24.89 29.35 7.03
N THR A 55 -24.68 28.07 7.36
CA THR A 55 -24.41 27.63 8.74
C THR A 55 -22.93 27.68 9.04
N GLU A 56 -22.57 28.16 10.24
CA GLU A 56 -21.20 28.22 10.73
C GLU A 56 -20.55 26.82 10.75
N GLU A 57 -21.28 25.82 11.24
CA GLU A 57 -20.81 24.43 11.29
C GLU A 57 -20.36 23.91 9.91
N TYR A 58 -21.18 24.12 8.88
CA TYR A 58 -20.84 23.64 7.54
C TYR A 58 -19.67 24.43 6.92
N GLN A 59 -19.56 25.73 7.20
CA GLN A 59 -18.44 26.55 6.79
C GLN A 59 -17.13 26.09 7.45
N GLU A 60 -17.16 25.74 8.73
CA GLU A 60 -16.01 25.17 9.44
C GLU A 60 -15.60 23.81 8.87
N GLN A 61 -16.58 22.93 8.54
CA GLN A 61 -16.30 21.65 7.89
C GLN A 61 -15.61 21.83 6.52
N ILE A 62 -16.08 22.78 5.71
CA ILE A 62 -15.45 23.13 4.43
C ILE A 62 -14.02 23.63 4.66
N ALA A 63 -13.84 24.59 5.56
CA ALA A 63 -12.52 25.17 5.86
C ALA A 63 -11.54 24.11 6.36
N ALA A 64 -11.97 23.24 7.27
CA ALA A 64 -11.16 22.13 7.79
C ALA A 64 -10.75 21.15 6.67
N GLY A 65 -11.64 20.84 5.73
CA GLY A 65 -11.32 20.01 4.57
C GLY A 65 -10.30 20.67 3.63
N ILE A 66 -10.45 21.95 3.35
CA ILE A 66 -9.50 22.72 2.54
C ILE A 66 -8.11 22.73 3.20
N VAL A 67 -8.04 23.08 4.49
CA VAL A 67 -6.77 23.11 5.25
C VAL A 67 -6.08 21.76 5.22
N ARG A 68 -6.81 20.65 5.48
CA ARG A 68 -6.23 19.31 5.38
C ARG A 68 -5.72 18.97 3.99
N GLY A 69 -6.48 19.32 2.94
CA GLY A 69 -6.06 19.09 1.56
C GLY A 69 -4.79 19.86 1.18
N ILE A 70 -4.62 21.08 1.70
CA ILE A 70 -3.40 21.88 1.54
C ILE A 70 -2.24 21.26 2.32
N ASP A 71 -2.48 20.88 3.58
CA ASP A 71 -1.46 20.28 4.45
C ASP A 71 -0.91 18.99 3.83
N TYR A 72 -1.77 18.09 3.35
CA TYR A 72 -1.36 16.86 2.68
C TYR A 72 -0.64 17.09 1.34
N TYR A 73 -0.90 18.21 0.68
CA TYR A 73 -0.16 18.57 -0.53
C TYR A 73 1.30 18.95 -0.23
N PHE A 74 1.54 19.66 0.87
CA PHE A 74 2.89 20.09 1.26
C PHE A 74 3.62 19.09 2.17
N HIS A 75 2.87 18.25 2.88
CA HIS A 75 3.38 17.25 3.82
C HIS A 75 2.69 15.90 3.54
N PRO A 76 3.00 15.24 2.40
CA PRO A 76 2.38 13.99 2.05
C PRO A 76 2.74 12.91 3.08
N LYS A 77 1.76 12.09 3.42
CA LYS A 77 2.00 10.86 4.17
C LYS A 77 2.70 9.84 3.27
N THR A 78 3.40 8.88 3.85
CA THR A 78 4.07 7.83 3.07
C THR A 78 3.38 6.49 3.26
N MET A 79 3.13 5.80 2.15
CA MET A 79 2.65 4.42 2.14
C MET A 79 3.62 3.54 1.36
N TYR A 80 4.04 2.46 2.00
CA TYR A 80 4.74 1.34 1.38
C TYR A 80 3.71 0.27 1.09
N LEU A 81 3.31 0.16 -0.17
CA LEU A 81 2.41 -0.88 -0.63
C LEU A 81 3.19 -2.17 -0.79
N THR A 82 2.76 -3.23 -0.12
CA THR A 82 3.47 -4.51 -0.13
C THR A 82 2.53 -5.65 -0.48
N PHE A 83 3.04 -6.59 -1.27
CA PHE A 83 2.32 -7.76 -1.74
C PHE A 83 3.08 -9.02 -1.33
N ASP A 84 2.39 -9.96 -0.71
CA ASP A 84 2.93 -11.22 -0.25
C ASP A 84 2.44 -12.39 -1.12
N ASP A 85 3.14 -13.51 -1.03
CA ASP A 85 2.84 -14.83 -1.59
C ASP A 85 3.12 -15.01 -3.09
N GLY A 86 3.27 -13.96 -3.88
CA GLY A 86 3.49 -14.05 -5.33
C GLY A 86 4.82 -14.67 -5.77
N PRO A 87 5.04 -14.68 -7.08
CA PRO A 87 4.16 -14.17 -8.13
C PRO A 87 3.07 -15.17 -8.55
N SER A 88 1.92 -14.65 -9.03
CA SER A 88 0.85 -15.44 -9.63
C SER A 88 0.59 -15.04 -11.07
N GLU A 89 0.17 -15.99 -11.93
CA GLU A 89 0.09 -15.82 -13.37
C GLU A 89 -0.82 -14.67 -13.81
N GLU A 90 -2.04 -14.59 -13.29
CA GLU A 90 -3.01 -13.59 -13.74
C GLU A 90 -3.02 -12.32 -12.90
N ASN A 91 -2.93 -12.47 -11.58
CA ASN A 91 -3.21 -11.36 -10.69
C ASN A 91 -2.00 -10.46 -10.46
N THR A 92 -0.79 -11.03 -10.33
CA THR A 92 0.44 -10.21 -10.22
C THR A 92 0.66 -9.38 -11.48
N GLU A 93 0.41 -9.95 -12.69
CA GLU A 93 0.52 -9.17 -13.94
C GLU A 93 -0.44 -7.98 -13.97
N LYS A 94 -1.70 -8.19 -13.56
CA LYS A 94 -2.70 -7.13 -13.48
C LYS A 94 -2.29 -6.03 -12.50
N ILE A 95 -1.77 -6.40 -11.34
CA ILE A 95 -1.26 -5.46 -10.33
C ILE A 95 -0.09 -4.64 -10.92
N LEU A 96 0.86 -5.29 -11.59
CA LEU A 96 1.99 -4.62 -12.24
C LEU A 96 1.55 -3.63 -13.31
N ASP A 97 0.53 -3.98 -14.12
CA ASP A 97 -0.03 -3.06 -15.13
C ASP A 97 -0.59 -1.80 -14.47
N ILE A 98 -1.38 -1.94 -13.41
CA ILE A 98 -1.95 -0.82 -12.66
C ILE A 98 -0.84 0.06 -12.04
N LEU A 99 0.15 -0.55 -11.40
CA LEU A 99 1.26 0.17 -10.77
C LEU A 99 2.07 0.95 -11.82
N LYS A 100 2.33 0.33 -12.97
CA LYS A 100 3.04 0.96 -14.09
C LYS A 100 2.29 2.16 -14.66
N GLU A 101 0.98 2.02 -14.92
CA GLU A 101 0.14 3.13 -15.41
C GLU A 101 0.11 4.31 -14.44
N ARG A 102 0.20 4.03 -13.15
CA ARG A 102 0.22 5.04 -12.08
C ARG A 102 1.62 5.56 -11.74
N GLY A 103 2.68 4.97 -12.29
CA GLY A 103 4.07 5.31 -11.97
C GLY A 103 4.43 5.02 -10.51
N ILE A 104 3.88 3.96 -9.94
CA ILE A 104 4.06 3.55 -8.54
C ILE A 104 5.02 2.36 -8.48
N HIS A 105 6.00 2.44 -7.58
CA HIS A 105 6.82 1.29 -7.19
C HIS A 105 6.31 0.73 -5.87
N ALA A 106 6.22 -0.60 -5.78
CA ALA A 106 5.77 -1.35 -4.60
C ALA A 106 6.84 -2.37 -4.16
N THR A 107 6.55 -3.11 -3.11
CA THR A 107 7.41 -4.20 -2.63
C THR A 107 6.67 -5.53 -2.75
N PHE A 108 7.34 -6.54 -3.26
CA PHE A 108 6.82 -7.90 -3.39
C PHE A 108 7.66 -8.86 -2.56
N PHE A 109 7.05 -9.49 -1.56
CA PHE A 109 7.66 -10.55 -0.77
C PHE A 109 7.31 -11.89 -1.42
N LEU A 110 8.27 -12.46 -2.14
CA LEU A 110 8.04 -13.58 -3.04
C LEU A 110 8.23 -14.93 -2.36
N VAL A 111 7.43 -15.90 -2.79
CA VAL A 111 7.56 -17.32 -2.45
C VAL A 111 8.38 -18.02 -3.54
N GLY A 112 9.46 -18.71 -3.14
CA GLY A 112 10.41 -19.32 -4.07
C GLY A 112 9.78 -20.30 -5.05
N GLU A 113 8.91 -21.20 -4.58
CA GLU A 113 8.17 -22.13 -5.45
C GLU A 113 7.30 -21.41 -6.49
N ASN A 114 6.72 -20.26 -6.15
CA ASN A 114 5.93 -19.45 -7.08
C ASN A 114 6.82 -18.71 -8.08
N VAL A 115 8.03 -18.30 -7.69
CA VAL A 115 9.04 -17.75 -8.60
C VAL A 115 9.49 -18.79 -9.63
N GLU A 116 9.73 -20.03 -9.23
CA GLU A 116 10.06 -21.12 -10.16
C GLU A 116 8.93 -21.40 -11.16
N GLN A 117 7.68 -21.31 -10.74
CA GLN A 117 6.51 -21.52 -11.59
C GLN A 117 6.29 -20.33 -12.54
N ASN A 118 6.61 -19.10 -12.11
CA ASN A 118 6.32 -17.85 -12.83
C ASN A 118 7.57 -16.97 -12.99
N PRO A 119 8.67 -17.49 -13.57
CA PRO A 119 9.96 -16.78 -13.60
C PRO A 119 9.92 -15.48 -14.41
N GLU A 120 9.11 -15.40 -15.46
CA GLU A 120 9.02 -14.19 -16.29
C GLU A 120 8.29 -13.05 -15.53
N ILE A 121 7.33 -13.37 -14.67
CA ILE A 121 6.65 -12.38 -13.83
C ILE A 121 7.61 -11.87 -12.76
N ALA A 122 8.39 -12.74 -12.12
CA ALA A 122 9.42 -12.34 -11.16
C ALA A 122 10.49 -11.41 -11.80
N LYS A 123 10.93 -11.72 -13.02
CA LYS A 123 11.83 -10.84 -13.80
C LYS A 123 11.16 -9.49 -14.11
N ARG A 124 9.85 -9.49 -14.42
CA ARG A 124 9.09 -8.27 -14.70
C ARG A 124 9.02 -7.39 -13.45
N ILE A 125 8.77 -7.96 -12.26
CA ILE A 125 8.77 -7.23 -10.98
C ILE A 125 10.09 -6.47 -10.81
N ALA A 126 11.24 -7.15 -11.00
CA ALA A 126 12.56 -6.54 -10.91
C ALA A 126 12.78 -5.47 -11.99
N ALA A 127 12.45 -5.76 -13.25
CA ALA A 127 12.68 -4.88 -14.39
C ALA A 127 11.85 -3.58 -14.34
N GLU A 128 10.66 -3.61 -13.72
CA GLU A 128 9.81 -2.44 -13.53
C GLU A 128 10.18 -1.63 -12.27
N GLY A 129 11.26 -2.00 -11.55
CA GLY A 129 11.83 -1.22 -10.46
C GLY A 129 11.13 -1.39 -9.12
N HIS A 130 10.36 -2.45 -8.95
CA HIS A 130 9.79 -2.82 -7.67
C HIS A 130 10.85 -3.42 -6.75
N THR A 131 10.68 -3.27 -5.44
CA THR A 131 11.54 -3.96 -4.48
C THR A 131 11.09 -5.40 -4.34
N ILE A 132 12.04 -6.33 -4.39
CA ILE A 132 11.82 -7.74 -4.09
C ILE A 132 12.34 -8.04 -2.69
N GLY A 133 11.50 -8.65 -1.87
CA GLY A 133 11.84 -9.29 -0.61
C GLY A 133 11.57 -10.80 -0.68
N ILE A 134 12.03 -11.51 0.34
CA ILE A 134 11.79 -12.95 0.48
C ILE A 134 10.66 -13.19 1.47
N HIS A 135 9.71 -14.05 1.11
CA HIS A 135 8.65 -14.46 2.03
C HIS A 135 8.93 -15.84 2.64
N SER A 136 9.14 -16.81 1.81
CA SER A 136 9.44 -18.22 2.15
C SER A 136 9.76 -18.94 0.85
N ASN A 137 10.25 -20.17 0.91
CA ASN A 137 10.27 -21.04 -0.25
C ASN A 137 8.95 -21.78 -0.42
N THR A 138 8.50 -22.45 0.65
CA THR A 138 7.36 -23.38 0.62
C THR A 138 6.07 -22.81 1.20
N HIS A 139 6.16 -21.77 2.01
CA HIS A 139 5.06 -21.19 2.80
C HIS A 139 4.35 -22.22 3.71
N ASN A 140 5.03 -23.32 4.07
CA ASN A 140 4.49 -24.34 4.95
C ASN A 140 4.82 -24.04 6.42
N TYR A 141 3.87 -23.44 7.15
CA TYR A 141 4.05 -23.02 8.54
C TYR A 141 4.60 -24.09 9.47
N THR A 142 4.16 -25.35 9.31
CA THR A 142 4.58 -26.46 10.18
C THR A 142 6.05 -26.81 9.96
N GLU A 143 6.53 -26.69 8.74
CA GLU A 143 7.91 -27.02 8.38
C GLU A 143 8.84 -25.84 8.67
N ILE A 144 8.50 -24.63 8.21
CA ILE A 144 9.36 -23.46 8.36
C ILE A 144 9.51 -22.99 9.81
N TYR A 145 8.54 -23.24 10.68
CA TYR A 145 8.58 -22.88 12.10
C TYR A 145 8.85 -24.07 13.03
N ALA A 146 9.36 -25.19 12.49
CA ALA A 146 9.77 -26.30 13.32
C ALA A 146 10.93 -25.93 14.27
N ASP A 147 11.88 -25.16 13.77
CA ASP A 147 12.99 -24.53 14.49
C ASP A 147 13.60 -23.40 13.63
N ALA A 148 14.54 -22.64 14.19
CA ALA A 148 15.17 -21.53 13.48
C ALA A 148 16.03 -21.98 12.29
N ASP A 149 16.64 -23.13 12.34
CA ASP A 149 17.46 -23.67 11.25
C ASP A 149 16.59 -24.07 10.05
N SER A 150 15.42 -24.66 10.32
CA SER A 150 14.41 -24.97 9.29
C SER A 150 13.92 -23.71 8.57
N PHE A 151 13.66 -22.62 9.30
CA PHE A 151 13.30 -21.35 8.71
C PHE A 151 14.40 -20.79 7.79
N ILE A 152 15.64 -20.80 8.28
CA ILE A 152 16.79 -20.30 7.54
C ILE A 152 17.01 -21.11 6.27
N GLN A 153 16.91 -22.44 6.34
CA GLN A 153 17.07 -23.31 5.18
C GLN A 153 16.00 -23.01 4.10
N ASP A 154 14.74 -22.87 4.48
CA ASP A 154 13.64 -22.50 3.56
C ASP A 154 13.88 -21.11 2.96
N PHE A 155 14.30 -20.16 3.79
CA PHE A 155 14.63 -18.80 3.36
C PHE A 155 15.80 -18.76 2.36
N GLU A 156 16.91 -19.47 2.65
CA GLU A 156 18.08 -19.51 1.77
C GLU A 156 17.75 -20.12 0.40
N GLU A 157 16.89 -21.12 0.36
CA GLU A 157 16.42 -21.71 -0.90
C GLU A 157 15.60 -20.70 -1.70
N ALA A 158 14.64 -20.02 -1.06
CA ALA A 158 13.88 -18.96 -1.72
C ALA A 158 14.78 -17.82 -2.24
N HIS A 159 15.74 -17.38 -1.42
CA HIS A 159 16.71 -16.35 -1.78
C HIS A 159 17.54 -16.77 -3.00
N ARG A 160 18.03 -18.02 -3.02
CA ARG A 160 18.79 -18.58 -4.15
C ARG A 160 17.96 -18.54 -5.44
N ILE A 161 16.70 -19.02 -5.38
CA ILE A 161 15.79 -19.06 -6.52
C ILE A 161 15.52 -17.64 -7.05
N VAL A 162 15.18 -16.71 -6.17
CA VAL A 162 14.93 -15.31 -6.52
C VAL A 162 16.17 -14.69 -7.18
N TYR A 163 17.36 -14.92 -6.62
CA TYR A 163 18.60 -14.41 -7.20
C TYR A 163 18.90 -15.01 -8.57
N GLU A 164 18.76 -16.33 -8.74
CA GLU A 164 19.00 -17.02 -10.02
C GLU A 164 18.04 -16.55 -11.12
N VAL A 165 16.78 -16.28 -10.77
CA VAL A 165 15.75 -15.85 -11.75
C VAL A 165 15.85 -14.37 -12.07
N THR A 166 16.03 -13.50 -11.06
CA THR A 166 15.89 -12.05 -11.20
C THR A 166 17.21 -11.28 -11.18
N GLY A 167 18.28 -11.88 -10.64
CA GLY A 167 19.56 -11.22 -10.37
C GLY A 167 19.54 -10.30 -9.14
N VAL A 168 18.45 -10.26 -8.38
CA VAL A 168 18.28 -9.40 -7.19
C VAL A 168 18.79 -10.12 -5.94
N ASP A 169 19.78 -9.54 -5.25
CA ASP A 169 20.23 -9.97 -3.92
C ASP A 169 19.32 -9.32 -2.86
N ALA A 170 18.17 -9.95 -2.60
CA ALA A 170 17.14 -9.42 -1.71
C ALA A 170 17.61 -9.39 -0.26
N LYS A 171 17.53 -8.23 0.41
CA LYS A 171 17.89 -8.03 1.81
C LYS A 171 16.68 -7.93 2.75
N LEU A 172 15.51 -7.69 2.18
CA LEU A 172 14.27 -7.57 2.93
C LEU A 172 13.54 -8.90 2.97
N PHE A 173 12.88 -9.18 4.08
CA PHE A 173 12.00 -10.35 4.18
C PHE A 173 10.77 -10.06 5.02
N ARG A 174 9.79 -10.93 4.91
CA ARG A 174 8.59 -10.94 5.75
C ARG A 174 8.29 -12.36 6.19
N PHE A 175 8.01 -12.51 7.45
CA PHE A 175 7.58 -13.79 8.02
C PHE A 175 6.22 -14.21 7.47
N PRO A 176 6.02 -15.43 6.99
CA PRO A 176 4.69 -16.00 6.77
C PRO A 176 3.79 -15.85 8.00
N GLY A 177 2.67 -15.10 7.82
CA GLY A 177 1.76 -14.76 8.91
C GLY A 177 2.26 -13.72 9.92
N GLY A 178 3.36 -13.01 9.61
CA GLY A 178 3.97 -11.98 10.46
C GLY A 178 4.95 -12.53 11.49
N SER A 179 5.75 -11.62 12.09
CA SER A 179 6.81 -11.98 13.04
C SER A 179 6.28 -12.53 14.37
N VAL A 180 4.99 -12.33 14.66
CA VAL A 180 4.33 -12.82 15.88
C VAL A 180 3.02 -13.51 15.49
N ASN A 181 3.03 -14.84 15.50
CA ASN A 181 1.84 -15.66 15.24
C ASN A 181 1.88 -16.97 16.08
N ALA A 182 0.81 -17.76 16.01
CA ALA A 182 0.67 -18.97 16.82
C ALA A 182 1.68 -20.09 16.44
N TYR A 183 2.21 -20.07 15.22
CA TYR A 183 3.13 -21.10 14.73
C TYR A 183 4.59 -20.79 15.09
N ASN A 184 4.97 -19.51 15.16
CA ASN A 184 6.35 -19.09 15.40
C ASN A 184 6.62 -18.62 16.85
N ALA A 185 5.63 -18.65 17.74
CA ALA A 185 5.71 -18.11 19.10
C ALA A 185 6.91 -18.63 19.93
N GLU A 186 7.36 -19.87 19.68
CA GLU A 186 8.47 -20.48 20.42
C GLU A 186 9.84 -20.28 19.75
N VAL A 187 9.87 -19.89 18.45
CA VAL A 187 11.11 -19.87 17.65
C VAL A 187 11.40 -18.48 17.04
N ASN A 188 10.46 -17.55 17.09
CA ASN A 188 10.60 -16.26 16.38
C ASN A 188 11.77 -15.41 16.89
N GLU A 189 12.11 -15.45 18.19
CA GLU A 189 13.26 -14.71 18.73
C GLU A 189 14.57 -15.21 18.15
N ASP A 190 14.75 -16.53 18.15
CA ASP A 190 15.95 -17.18 17.60
C ASP A 190 16.08 -16.94 16.09
N ILE A 191 14.95 -16.93 15.36
CA ILE A 191 14.93 -16.61 13.93
C ILE A 191 15.33 -15.15 13.72
N ILE A 192 14.75 -14.20 14.45
CA ILE A 192 15.04 -12.77 14.33
C ILE A 192 16.51 -12.50 14.61
N GLU A 193 17.07 -13.08 15.69
CA GLU A 193 18.48 -12.92 16.04
C GLU A 193 19.38 -13.38 14.90
N LYS A 194 19.20 -14.64 14.43
CA LYS A 194 20.02 -15.22 13.36
C LYS A 194 19.88 -14.45 12.04
N MET A 195 18.67 -14.09 11.63
CA MET A 195 18.43 -13.36 10.38
C MET A 195 19.06 -11.96 10.42
N THR A 196 19.01 -11.29 11.58
CA THR A 196 19.65 -10.00 11.79
C THR A 196 21.17 -10.11 11.74
N GLU A 197 21.77 -11.15 12.34
CA GLU A 197 23.21 -11.43 12.25
C GLU A 197 23.66 -11.70 10.81
N LEU A 198 22.81 -12.31 9.99
CA LEU A 198 23.03 -12.51 8.55
C LEU A 198 22.83 -11.24 7.72
N GLY A 199 22.38 -10.14 8.33
CA GLY A 199 22.21 -8.83 7.68
C GLY A 199 20.87 -8.67 6.95
N TYR A 200 19.88 -9.47 7.24
CA TYR A 200 18.54 -9.32 6.68
C TYR A 200 17.65 -8.46 7.56
N ILE A 201 16.68 -7.76 6.93
CA ILE A 201 15.76 -6.84 7.57
C ILE A 201 14.33 -7.34 7.36
N TYR A 202 13.59 -7.58 8.44
CA TYR A 202 12.19 -8.00 8.31
C TYR A 202 11.21 -6.84 8.48
N TYR A 203 10.06 -6.98 7.82
CA TYR A 203 8.97 -6.03 7.87
C TYR A 203 7.65 -6.74 8.16
N ASP A 204 7.01 -6.37 9.25
CA ASP A 204 5.58 -6.58 9.43
C ASP A 204 4.79 -5.47 8.70
N TRP A 205 3.56 -5.26 9.10
CA TRP A 205 2.68 -4.24 8.54
C TRP A 205 1.93 -3.50 9.65
N ASN A 206 1.41 -2.33 9.34
CA ASN A 206 0.56 -1.58 10.25
C ASN A 206 -0.78 -1.16 9.63
N ALA A 207 -1.05 -1.62 8.41
CA ALA A 207 -2.35 -1.55 7.75
C ALA A 207 -2.51 -2.77 6.84
N SER A 208 -3.74 -3.20 6.58
CA SER A 208 -4.03 -4.40 5.80
C SER A 208 -5.31 -4.23 4.99
N LEU A 209 -5.37 -4.89 3.83
CA LEU A 209 -6.62 -5.09 3.09
C LEU A 209 -7.49 -6.18 3.71
N GLU A 210 -6.94 -7.05 4.55
CA GLU A 210 -7.58 -8.25 5.08
C GLU A 210 -8.07 -9.19 3.95
N ASP A 211 -7.34 -9.20 2.85
CA ASP A 211 -7.66 -9.91 1.61
C ASP A 211 -7.40 -11.42 1.70
N ALA A 212 -6.61 -11.89 2.67
CA ALA A 212 -6.45 -13.32 2.95
C ALA A 212 -7.70 -13.98 3.55
N ALA A 213 -8.69 -13.20 4.00
CA ALA A 213 -9.95 -13.75 4.48
C ALA A 213 -10.81 -14.27 3.31
N PRO A 214 -11.37 -15.49 3.41
CA PRO A 214 -12.15 -16.07 2.33
C PRO A 214 -13.38 -15.21 2.01
N GLU A 215 -13.71 -15.10 0.72
CA GLU A 215 -14.91 -14.43 0.18
C GLU A 215 -15.02 -12.91 0.42
N THR A 216 -13.94 -12.21 0.81
CA THR A 216 -13.97 -10.75 0.97
C THR A 216 -14.14 -10.07 -0.39
N LYS A 217 -15.13 -9.18 -0.48
CA LYS A 217 -15.44 -8.48 -1.73
C LYS A 217 -14.48 -7.31 -1.99
N PRO A 218 -14.27 -6.90 -3.26
CA PRO A 218 -13.40 -5.77 -3.60
C PRO A 218 -13.72 -4.49 -2.81
N GLU A 219 -15.00 -4.15 -2.62
CA GLU A 219 -15.43 -2.95 -1.90
C GLU A 219 -15.08 -3.03 -0.40
N GLU A 220 -15.12 -4.23 0.18
CA GLU A 220 -14.73 -4.47 1.56
C GLU A 220 -13.21 -4.32 1.73
N LEU A 221 -12.41 -4.81 0.77
CA LEU A 221 -10.96 -4.63 0.75
C LEU A 221 -10.57 -3.15 0.71
N VAL A 222 -11.23 -2.35 -0.14
CA VAL A 222 -11.04 -0.89 -0.18
C VAL A 222 -11.36 -0.26 1.17
N SER A 223 -12.51 -0.63 1.77
CA SER A 223 -12.92 -0.12 3.08
C SER A 223 -11.92 -0.48 4.18
N ASN A 224 -11.41 -1.72 4.20
CA ASN A 224 -10.40 -2.18 5.14
C ASN A 224 -9.08 -1.40 4.96
N GLY A 225 -8.60 -1.29 3.71
CA GLY A 225 -7.40 -0.52 3.39
C GLY A 225 -7.50 0.93 3.87
N VAL A 226 -8.64 1.60 3.62
CA VAL A 226 -8.86 2.98 4.09
C VAL A 226 -8.94 3.06 5.61
N SER A 227 -9.69 2.16 6.25
CA SER A 227 -9.93 2.22 7.71
C SER A 227 -8.66 1.93 8.52
N THR A 228 -7.84 0.97 8.07
CA THR A 228 -6.60 0.58 8.76
C THR A 228 -5.48 1.62 8.63
N THR A 229 -5.58 2.56 7.67
CA THR A 229 -4.63 3.68 7.50
C THR A 229 -4.97 4.92 8.33
N LEU A 230 -6.15 4.96 8.95
CA LEU A 230 -6.62 6.15 9.67
C LEU A 230 -5.63 6.58 10.77
N GLY A 231 -5.28 7.87 10.78
CA GLY A 231 -4.38 8.48 11.76
C GLY A 231 -2.89 8.19 11.56
N ARG A 232 -2.49 7.40 10.57
CA ARG A 232 -1.11 7.01 10.33
C ARG A 232 -0.42 7.98 9.35
N GLN A 233 0.84 8.33 9.64
CA GLN A 233 1.71 9.14 8.76
C GLN A 233 2.58 8.25 7.87
N LYS A 234 3.03 7.11 8.41
CA LYS A 234 3.78 6.07 7.70
C LYS A 234 2.99 4.76 7.75
N VAL A 235 2.73 4.19 6.60
CA VAL A 235 1.98 2.94 6.42
C VAL A 235 2.84 1.92 5.69
N VAL A 236 2.90 0.71 6.22
CA VAL A 236 3.28 -0.50 5.49
C VAL A 236 1.99 -1.30 5.32
N MET A 237 1.47 -1.34 4.09
CA MET A 237 0.19 -1.97 3.76
C MET A 237 0.40 -3.41 3.34
N LEU A 238 -0.24 -4.35 4.04
CA LEU A 238 -0.31 -5.75 3.62
C LEU A 238 -1.42 -5.95 2.59
N ALA A 239 -1.06 -6.59 1.50
CA ALA A 239 -1.94 -7.15 0.48
C ALA A 239 -1.30 -8.45 -0.06
N HIS A 240 -2.06 -9.26 -0.81
CA HIS A 240 -1.56 -10.49 -1.42
C HIS A 240 -1.81 -10.45 -2.94
N ASP A 241 -0.75 -10.63 -3.73
CA ASP A 241 -0.85 -10.61 -5.19
C ASP A 241 -1.30 -11.96 -5.79
N VAL A 242 -1.53 -12.94 -4.96
CA VAL A 242 -2.21 -14.20 -5.31
C VAL A 242 -3.73 -14.13 -5.16
N VAL A 243 -4.25 -13.08 -4.51
CA VAL A 243 -5.69 -12.90 -4.26
C VAL A 243 -6.32 -12.09 -5.39
N TYR A 244 -7.22 -12.70 -6.15
CA TYR A 244 -7.87 -12.08 -7.33
C TYR A 244 -8.51 -10.72 -7.03
N ASN A 245 -9.25 -10.61 -5.92
CA ASN A 245 -9.97 -9.38 -5.55
C ASN A 245 -9.03 -8.22 -5.20
N THR A 246 -7.78 -8.48 -4.79
CA THR A 246 -6.76 -7.47 -4.58
C THR A 246 -6.42 -6.74 -5.88
N GLY A 247 -6.19 -7.47 -6.96
CA GLY A 247 -5.98 -6.86 -8.29
C GLY A 247 -7.23 -6.17 -8.84
N VAL A 248 -8.44 -6.58 -8.42
CA VAL A 248 -9.70 -5.93 -8.83
C VAL A 248 -9.88 -4.58 -8.13
N CYS A 249 -9.56 -4.50 -6.84
CA CYS A 249 -9.83 -3.30 -6.04
C CYS A 249 -8.69 -2.27 -6.04
N LEU A 250 -7.51 -2.61 -6.55
CA LEU A 250 -6.30 -1.81 -6.38
C LEU A 250 -6.43 -0.37 -6.92
N GLU A 251 -7.04 -0.17 -8.09
CA GLU A 251 -7.24 1.19 -8.61
C GLU A 251 -8.10 2.05 -7.69
N GLU A 252 -9.23 1.50 -7.21
CA GLU A 252 -10.13 2.21 -6.31
C GLU A 252 -9.46 2.48 -4.96
N LEU A 253 -8.68 1.53 -4.45
CA LEU A 253 -7.88 1.72 -3.24
C LEU A 253 -6.91 2.89 -3.38
N LEU A 254 -6.13 2.93 -4.47
CA LEU A 254 -5.17 4.00 -4.73
C LEU A 254 -5.85 5.37 -4.87
N ASP A 255 -7.02 5.42 -5.52
CA ASP A 255 -7.82 6.64 -5.63
C ASP A 255 -8.44 7.08 -4.29
N SER A 256 -8.66 6.13 -3.39
CA SER A 256 -9.22 6.39 -2.05
C SER A 256 -8.19 6.92 -1.04
N LEU A 257 -6.90 6.85 -1.33
CA LEU A 257 -5.79 7.21 -0.43
C LEU A 257 -4.84 8.28 -1.03
N PRO A 258 -5.38 9.40 -1.54
CA PRO A 258 -4.59 10.41 -2.27
C PRO A 258 -3.64 11.22 -1.39
N GLU A 259 -3.81 11.17 -0.07
CA GLU A 259 -2.93 11.80 0.90
C GLU A 259 -1.60 11.08 1.09
N TYR A 260 -1.46 9.86 0.56
CA TYR A 260 -0.24 9.08 0.65
C TYR A 260 0.60 9.16 -0.62
N GLU A 261 1.89 9.40 -0.45
CA GLU A 261 2.90 9.16 -1.47
C GLU A 261 3.27 7.67 -1.42
N MET A 262 3.02 6.96 -2.53
CA MET A 262 3.32 5.52 -2.64
C MET A 262 4.79 5.30 -2.91
N LYS A 263 5.45 4.45 -2.13
CA LYS A 263 6.88 4.11 -2.25
C LYS A 263 7.09 2.61 -2.08
N ALA A 264 8.18 2.09 -2.62
CA ALA A 264 8.68 0.78 -2.28
C ALA A 264 9.53 0.83 -1.00
N LEU A 265 9.59 -0.25 -0.24
CA LEU A 265 10.51 -0.41 0.88
C LEU A 265 11.96 -0.44 0.38
N SER A 266 12.89 -0.01 1.23
CA SER A 266 14.34 -0.15 1.04
C SER A 266 15.00 -0.41 2.38
N GLU A 267 16.26 -0.77 2.38
CA GLU A 267 17.05 -1.00 3.60
C GLU A 267 17.14 0.22 4.52
N ASP A 268 16.96 1.44 3.98
CA ASP A 268 16.99 2.69 4.74
C ASP A 268 15.65 3.02 5.43
N VAL A 269 14.59 2.28 5.15
CA VAL A 269 13.27 2.51 5.75
C VAL A 269 13.23 1.84 7.11
N GLU A 270 12.98 2.61 8.16
CA GLU A 270 12.80 2.06 9.51
C GLU A 270 11.68 1.00 9.51
N PRO A 271 11.97 -0.25 9.92
CA PRO A 271 11.01 -1.33 9.88
C PRO A 271 9.78 -1.10 10.77
N VAL A 272 8.68 -1.72 10.38
CA VAL A 272 7.50 -1.89 11.22
C VAL A 272 7.54 -3.30 11.77
N HIS A 273 7.50 -3.44 13.09
CA HIS A 273 7.47 -4.72 13.78
C HIS A 273 6.20 -4.82 14.63
N PHE A 274 5.66 -6.01 14.77
CA PHE A 274 4.57 -6.25 15.71
C PHE A 274 5.06 -6.13 17.14
N GLU A 275 4.25 -5.46 17.98
CA GLU A 275 4.48 -5.44 19.43
C GLU A 275 4.07 -6.81 20.03
N ARG A 276 4.87 -7.29 20.97
CA ARG A 276 4.62 -8.54 21.72
C ARG A 276 3.74 -8.32 22.91
#